data_1b045734ebbc933c07ae4771e981bd53
#
_entry.id   1b045734ebbc933c07ae4771e981bd53
#
_cell.length_a   1.000
_cell.length_b   1.000
_cell.length_c   1.000
_cell.angle_alpha   90.00
_cell.angle_beta   90.00
_cell.angle_gamma   90.00
#
_symmetry.space_group_name_H-M   'P 1'
#
loop_
_entity.id
_entity.type
_entity.pdbx_description
1 polymer ?
#
loop_
_entity_poly.entity_id
_entity_poly.type
_entity_poly.pdbx_seq_one_letter_code
_entity_poly.pdbx_strand_id
1 'polypeptide(L)'
;PEKIFVEMTRGEDKRIDSDKLNRGKRLRELYSKLDLEDAVRPRKELDDLGDEADRKLQREALFLYFCQMAKCAYCGKPLDIPTIGTNEYNVDHIWPRAYIKDDSILNNKVLVHSEENGRKTDTYPIESKIRSEMRGFWENLRNAKLINEEKFRRLTREHAFSADERLGFINRQIVETGQSAKVVTNLLKDLYPKTEIVFVKAGNVSEFRHEYGEICNYALFGRTLTDAEKKSKCLVKSRTASDIHHAHDAYLNIVVGNLFHEKFTKRYYLDALNDYSPKMHILFGRKCVIDGNVIWNPEKHLPTVDRTMANVHIHLTKYQTKQKGLLFDQQPLRAGSSDSLVPLKKNLDTAKYGGYNSPKISFCVLVRYRIRKKYELTIVPVERLVANKYLSEQGYPAKHVREKLPVNAEDISFPLENRIIKVNTVFSLDGFEACVSGTSDGGSRILMRSLMTPRYTAEQIAYIKNLDNISEKRKKNPQYVIDETFSGISREKNVALFADLVNMMNGSVYSKQPGAKLGISADDKKKFEGLTIDMQYECLENMILYLKTNRSGACNMSAMGGNSTSGAVRLSANISNWKKNYSDVRIIDRSSSGLFEHRTGNLLNLI
;
A
#
# COMPACT_ATOMS: atom_id res chain seq x y z
N PRO A 1 -14.38 23.81 -4.18
CA PRO A 1 -13.54 23.45 -5.32
C PRO A 1 -14.39 23.26 -6.58
N GLU A 2 -13.82 23.50 -7.76
CA GLU A 2 -14.51 23.24 -9.03
C GLU A 2 -14.64 21.74 -9.30
N LYS A 3 -13.58 20.99 -9.04
CA LYS A 3 -13.53 19.54 -9.24
C LYS A 3 -13.00 18.81 -8.00
N ILE A 4 -13.52 17.63 -7.74
CA ILE A 4 -12.98 16.65 -6.78
C ILE A 4 -12.64 15.37 -7.52
N PHE A 5 -11.38 14.93 -7.44
CA PHE A 5 -10.91 13.71 -8.07
C PHE A 5 -10.98 12.55 -7.07
N VAL A 6 -11.69 11.49 -7.44
CA VAL A 6 -11.89 10.31 -6.59
C VAL A 6 -11.20 9.12 -7.25
N GLU A 7 -10.15 8.60 -6.61
CA GLU A 7 -9.46 7.40 -7.08
C GLU A 7 -10.33 6.17 -6.87
N MET A 8 -10.44 5.38 -7.94
CA MET A 8 -11.21 4.14 -7.96
C MET A 8 -10.26 2.95 -8.07
N THR A 9 -10.33 2.04 -7.11
CA THR A 9 -9.59 0.77 -7.12
C THR A 9 -10.51 -0.38 -7.45
N ARG A 10 -10.00 -1.41 -8.15
CA ARG A 10 -10.71 -2.69 -8.25
C ARG A 10 -10.81 -3.30 -6.86
N GLY A 11 -12.01 -3.70 -6.46
CA GLY A 11 -12.17 -4.65 -5.36
C GLY A 11 -11.46 -5.96 -5.74
N GLU A 12 -10.73 -6.56 -4.81
CA GLU A 12 -10.22 -7.93 -5.00
C GLU A 12 -11.41 -8.86 -5.24
N ASP A 13 -11.51 -9.38 -6.45
CA ASP A 13 -12.52 -10.38 -6.76
C ASP A 13 -12.00 -11.73 -6.27
N LYS A 14 -12.43 -12.12 -5.06
CA LYS A 14 -12.07 -13.40 -4.44
C LYS A 14 -12.44 -14.61 -5.31
N ARG A 15 -13.35 -14.46 -6.29
CA ARG A 15 -13.69 -15.51 -7.25
C ARG A 15 -12.56 -15.76 -8.24
N ILE A 16 -11.82 -14.72 -8.64
CA ILE A 16 -10.66 -14.86 -9.55
C ILE A 16 -9.55 -15.67 -8.89
N ASP A 17 -9.33 -15.52 -7.59
CA ASP A 17 -8.31 -16.29 -6.86
C ASP A 17 -8.70 -17.75 -6.66
N SER A 18 -9.97 -18.06 -6.44
CA SER A 18 -10.45 -19.46 -6.37
C SER A 18 -10.35 -20.17 -7.71
N ASP A 19 -10.62 -19.49 -8.81
CA ASP A 19 -10.48 -20.03 -10.17
C ASP A 19 -9.00 -20.28 -10.54
N LYS A 20 -8.09 -19.46 -10.03
CA LYS A 20 -6.64 -19.69 -10.22
C LYS A 20 -6.13 -20.90 -9.47
N LEU A 21 -6.61 -21.15 -8.24
CA LEU A 21 -6.17 -22.23 -7.38
C LEU A 21 -6.61 -23.63 -7.86
N ASN A 22 -7.63 -23.72 -8.74
CA ASN A 22 -8.21 -24.99 -9.20
C ASN A 22 -8.01 -25.22 -10.71
N ARG A 23 -7.09 -24.53 -11.37
CA ARG A 23 -6.91 -24.63 -12.83
C ARG A 23 -6.55 -26.04 -13.30
N GLY A 24 -5.65 -26.70 -12.60
CA GLY A 24 -5.22 -28.06 -12.91
C GLY A 24 -6.35 -29.06 -12.75
N LYS A 25 -7.06 -29.02 -11.63
CA LYS A 25 -8.20 -29.89 -11.38
C LYS A 25 -9.29 -29.71 -12.45
N ARG A 26 -9.66 -28.48 -12.75
CA ARG A 26 -10.66 -28.16 -13.78
C ARG A 26 -10.25 -28.66 -15.17
N LEU A 27 -9.00 -28.44 -15.58
CA LEU A 27 -8.53 -28.89 -16.88
C LEU A 27 -8.52 -30.44 -16.96
N ARG A 28 -8.06 -31.15 -15.92
CA ARG A 28 -8.13 -32.62 -15.88
C ARG A 28 -9.57 -33.13 -16.00
N GLU A 29 -10.52 -32.52 -15.31
CA GLU A 29 -11.95 -32.88 -15.44
C GLU A 29 -12.50 -32.63 -16.85
N LEU A 30 -12.04 -31.58 -17.54
CA LEU A 30 -12.44 -31.33 -18.92
C LEU A 30 -11.79 -32.34 -19.87
N TYR A 31 -10.49 -32.55 -19.76
CA TYR A 31 -9.76 -33.49 -20.62
C TYR A 31 -10.20 -34.94 -20.43
N SER A 32 -10.61 -35.34 -19.22
CA SER A 32 -11.12 -36.72 -18.99
C SER A 32 -12.40 -37.03 -19.75
N LYS A 33 -13.17 -36.01 -20.16
CA LYS A 33 -14.44 -36.14 -20.89
C LYS A 33 -14.28 -35.99 -22.42
N LEU A 34 -13.07 -35.69 -22.89
CA LEU A 34 -12.81 -35.45 -24.30
C LEU A 34 -12.31 -36.75 -24.95
N ASP A 35 -13.02 -37.17 -25.99
CA ASP A 35 -12.59 -38.25 -26.88
C ASP A 35 -12.18 -37.68 -28.22
N LEU A 36 -11.11 -36.88 -28.21
CA LEU A 36 -10.54 -36.22 -29.38
C LEU A 36 -9.06 -36.59 -29.49
N GLU A 37 -8.62 -36.93 -30.68
CA GLU A 37 -7.21 -37.27 -30.97
C GLU A 37 -6.27 -36.13 -30.55
N ASP A 38 -6.64 -34.89 -30.82
CA ASP A 38 -5.91 -33.69 -30.42
C ASP A 38 -5.81 -33.49 -28.90
N ALA A 39 -6.63 -34.12 -28.10
CA ALA A 39 -6.63 -34.03 -26.63
C ALA A 39 -5.68 -35.04 -25.97
N VAL A 40 -5.20 -36.05 -26.69
CA VAL A 40 -4.36 -37.14 -26.13
C VAL A 40 -3.03 -36.60 -25.59
N ARG A 41 -2.30 -35.88 -26.43
CA ARG A 41 -1.00 -35.31 -26.06
C ARG A 41 -1.11 -34.31 -24.88
N PRO A 42 -1.92 -33.26 -24.94
CA PRO A 42 -2.01 -32.32 -23.84
C PRO A 42 -2.60 -32.91 -22.55
N ARG A 43 -3.44 -33.95 -22.64
CA ARG A 43 -3.92 -34.69 -21.47
C ARG A 43 -2.73 -35.35 -20.74
N LYS A 44 -1.89 -36.10 -21.46
CA LYS A 44 -0.70 -36.73 -20.90
C LYS A 44 0.26 -35.71 -20.27
N GLU A 45 0.55 -34.62 -21.01
CA GLU A 45 1.41 -33.55 -20.51
C GLU A 45 0.85 -32.85 -19.25
N LEU A 46 -0.48 -32.72 -19.16
CA LEU A 46 -1.14 -32.17 -17.96
C LEU A 46 -1.04 -33.11 -16.76
N ASP A 47 -1.16 -34.43 -17.01
CA ASP A 47 -1.01 -35.44 -15.97
C ASP A 47 0.44 -35.52 -15.48
N ASP A 48 1.41 -35.37 -16.37
CA ASP A 48 2.86 -35.33 -16.04
C ASP A 48 3.23 -34.13 -15.15
N LEU A 49 2.42 -33.06 -15.10
CA LEU A 49 2.61 -31.96 -14.17
C LEU A 49 2.38 -32.37 -12.69
N GLY A 50 1.66 -33.47 -12.45
CA GLY A 50 1.40 -34.02 -11.11
C GLY A 50 0.73 -33.01 -10.16
N ASP A 51 1.12 -33.06 -8.89
CA ASP A 51 0.58 -32.18 -7.84
C ASP A 51 1.00 -30.71 -8.00
N GLU A 52 2.00 -30.41 -8.83
CA GLU A 52 2.43 -29.07 -9.12
C GLU A 52 1.60 -28.35 -10.21
N ALA A 53 0.62 -29.02 -10.82
CA ALA A 53 -0.16 -28.49 -11.93
C ALA A 53 -0.77 -27.12 -11.60
N ASP A 54 -1.44 -26.96 -10.46
CA ASP A 54 -2.08 -25.72 -10.08
C ASP A 54 -1.07 -24.56 -9.90
N ARG A 55 0.14 -24.85 -9.39
CA ARG A 55 1.21 -23.85 -9.26
C ARG A 55 1.79 -23.47 -10.63
N LYS A 56 2.08 -24.45 -11.48
CA LYS A 56 2.68 -24.22 -12.82
C LYS A 56 1.68 -23.50 -13.74
N LEU A 57 0.40 -23.80 -13.66
CA LEU A 57 -0.68 -23.17 -14.42
C LEU A 57 -1.02 -21.73 -13.97
N GLN A 58 -0.34 -21.20 -12.97
CA GLN A 58 -0.36 -19.75 -12.69
C GLN A 58 0.29 -18.95 -13.84
N ARG A 59 1.20 -19.55 -14.60
CA ARG A 59 1.78 -18.92 -15.80
C ARG A 59 0.74 -18.86 -16.91
N GLU A 60 0.43 -17.67 -17.38
CA GLU A 60 -0.61 -17.44 -18.40
C GLU A 60 -0.41 -18.27 -19.65
N ALA A 61 0.80 -18.27 -20.21
CA ALA A 61 1.09 -18.97 -21.45
C ALA A 61 0.88 -20.49 -21.31
N LEU A 62 1.29 -21.10 -20.19
CA LEU A 62 1.10 -22.52 -19.95
C LEU A 62 -0.40 -22.87 -19.75
N PHE A 63 -1.15 -22.01 -19.08
CA PHE A 63 -2.58 -22.20 -18.97
C PHE A 63 -3.30 -22.11 -20.31
N LEU A 64 -2.93 -21.13 -21.13
CA LEU A 64 -3.48 -20.98 -22.50
C LEU A 64 -3.12 -22.15 -23.40
N TYR A 65 -1.88 -22.69 -23.27
CA TYR A 65 -1.46 -23.88 -23.98
C TYR A 65 -2.45 -25.04 -23.80
N PHE A 66 -2.81 -25.35 -22.56
CA PHE A 66 -3.80 -26.39 -22.26
C PHE A 66 -5.23 -25.99 -22.68
N CYS A 67 -5.61 -24.75 -22.59
CA CYS A 67 -6.91 -24.28 -23.07
C CYS A 67 -7.05 -24.36 -24.60
N GLN A 68 -5.94 -24.49 -25.33
CA GLN A 68 -5.87 -24.53 -26.79
C GLN A 68 -5.45 -25.91 -27.34
N MET A 69 -5.53 -26.99 -26.54
CA MET A 69 -5.11 -28.34 -26.96
C MET A 69 -3.71 -28.36 -27.57
N ALA A 70 -2.76 -27.63 -26.97
CA ALA A 70 -1.36 -27.53 -27.43
C ALA A 70 -1.20 -27.02 -28.89
N LYS A 71 -2.14 -26.21 -29.38
CA LYS A 71 -2.09 -25.63 -30.74
C LYS A 71 -2.14 -24.09 -30.71
N CYS A 72 -1.49 -23.48 -31.69
CA CYS A 72 -1.58 -22.03 -31.91
C CYS A 72 -3.00 -21.62 -32.24
N ALA A 73 -3.50 -20.57 -31.59
CA ALA A 73 -4.88 -20.11 -31.81
C ALA A 73 -5.14 -19.55 -33.22
N TYR A 74 -4.09 -19.12 -33.97
CA TYR A 74 -4.27 -18.46 -35.27
C TYR A 74 -3.88 -19.32 -36.46
N CYS A 75 -2.93 -20.25 -36.30
CA CYS A 75 -2.51 -21.10 -37.44
C CYS A 75 -2.69 -22.59 -37.19
N GLY A 76 -3.18 -23.02 -36.00
CA GLY A 76 -3.43 -24.41 -35.69
C GLY A 76 -2.18 -25.30 -35.55
N LYS A 77 -0.98 -24.78 -35.81
CA LYS A 77 0.25 -25.56 -35.65
C LYS A 77 0.50 -25.95 -34.19
N PRO A 78 1.14 -27.10 -33.95
CA PRO A 78 1.47 -27.54 -32.59
C PRO A 78 2.35 -26.51 -31.86
N LEU A 79 2.17 -26.43 -30.55
CA LEU A 79 3.02 -25.70 -29.62
C LEU A 79 3.75 -26.70 -28.73
N ASP A 80 4.90 -26.34 -28.18
CA ASP A 80 5.72 -27.17 -27.31
C ASP A 80 6.00 -26.49 -25.97
N ILE A 81 5.83 -27.23 -24.87
CA ILE A 81 6.00 -26.70 -23.50
C ILE A 81 7.43 -26.16 -23.26
N PRO A 82 8.53 -26.85 -23.68
CA PRO A 82 9.89 -26.35 -23.46
C PRO A 82 10.17 -24.97 -24.05
N THR A 83 9.48 -24.60 -25.13
CA THR A 83 9.65 -23.32 -25.83
C THR A 83 8.74 -22.21 -25.28
N ILE A 84 7.82 -22.53 -24.36
CA ILE A 84 7.00 -21.51 -23.70
C ILE A 84 7.89 -20.61 -22.83
N GLY A 85 7.89 -19.32 -23.15
CA GLY A 85 8.71 -18.30 -22.47
C GLY A 85 9.97 -17.93 -23.25
N THR A 86 10.18 -18.53 -24.42
CA THR A 86 11.14 -18.06 -25.44
C THR A 86 10.46 -17.02 -26.35
N ASN A 87 11.19 -16.51 -27.35
CA ASN A 87 10.64 -15.58 -28.32
C ASN A 87 9.79 -16.24 -29.43
N GLU A 88 9.58 -17.57 -29.37
CA GLU A 88 8.81 -18.30 -30.40
C GLU A 88 7.31 -18.13 -30.22
N TYR A 89 6.83 -17.97 -29.01
CA TYR A 89 5.40 -17.83 -28.72
C TYR A 89 5.11 -16.55 -27.94
N ASN A 90 4.00 -15.91 -28.31
CA ASN A 90 3.49 -14.73 -27.67
C ASN A 90 2.07 -14.94 -27.13
N VAL A 91 1.77 -14.30 -26.00
CA VAL A 91 0.39 -14.15 -25.53
C VAL A 91 -0.21 -12.91 -26.19
N ASP A 92 -1.11 -13.13 -27.15
CA ASP A 92 -1.77 -12.05 -27.87
C ASP A 92 -3.14 -11.72 -27.29
N HIS A 93 -3.56 -10.46 -27.47
CA HIS A 93 -4.89 -9.97 -27.14
C HIS A 93 -5.80 -10.05 -28.35
N ILE A 94 -6.87 -10.83 -28.28
CA ILE A 94 -7.86 -10.96 -29.36
C ILE A 94 -8.41 -9.58 -29.74
N TRP A 95 -8.90 -8.86 -28.76
CA TRP A 95 -9.18 -7.43 -28.85
C TRP A 95 -7.91 -6.66 -28.56
N PRO A 96 -7.35 -5.95 -29.52
CA PRO A 96 -6.07 -5.28 -29.37
C PRO A 96 -6.08 -4.26 -28.21
N ARG A 97 -4.97 -4.18 -27.49
CA ARG A 97 -4.78 -3.18 -26.41
C ARG A 97 -4.88 -1.74 -26.91
N ALA A 98 -4.72 -1.52 -28.20
CA ALA A 98 -4.94 -0.23 -28.84
C ALA A 98 -6.39 0.27 -28.71
N TYR A 99 -7.36 -0.64 -28.61
CA TYR A 99 -8.78 -0.31 -28.49
C TYR A 99 -9.30 -0.46 -27.06
N ILE A 100 -8.87 -1.49 -26.37
CA ILE A 100 -9.36 -1.79 -25.01
C ILE A 100 -8.28 -2.44 -24.16
N LYS A 101 -8.17 -2.04 -22.89
CA LYS A 101 -7.32 -2.70 -21.89
C LYS A 101 -8.11 -3.81 -21.21
N ASP A 102 -8.19 -4.95 -21.86
CA ASP A 102 -8.80 -6.17 -21.30
C ASP A 102 -7.74 -7.27 -21.23
N ASP A 103 -7.18 -7.46 -20.03
CA ASP A 103 -6.17 -8.48 -19.74
C ASP A 103 -6.78 -9.82 -19.27
N SER A 104 -8.07 -10.03 -19.50
CA SER A 104 -8.74 -11.28 -19.13
C SER A 104 -8.18 -12.46 -19.92
N ILE A 105 -7.54 -13.40 -19.21
CA ILE A 105 -7.02 -14.63 -19.81
C ILE A 105 -8.15 -15.47 -20.40
N LEU A 106 -9.30 -15.51 -19.72
CA LEU A 106 -10.44 -16.33 -20.16
C LEU A 106 -11.16 -15.75 -21.36
N ASN A 107 -11.18 -14.41 -21.51
CA ASN A 107 -11.98 -13.76 -22.53
C ASN A 107 -11.16 -13.19 -23.70
N ASN A 108 -9.93 -12.73 -23.45
CA ASN A 108 -9.21 -11.88 -24.40
C ASN A 108 -7.80 -12.33 -24.77
N LYS A 109 -7.20 -13.30 -24.09
CA LYS A 109 -5.82 -13.73 -24.37
C LYS A 109 -5.77 -15.10 -25.01
N VAL A 110 -4.85 -15.24 -25.99
CA VAL A 110 -4.53 -16.50 -26.68
C VAL A 110 -3.03 -16.68 -26.80
N LEU A 111 -2.56 -17.92 -26.89
CA LEU A 111 -1.16 -18.27 -27.15
C LEU A 111 -0.97 -18.52 -28.65
N VAL A 112 -0.02 -17.84 -29.23
CA VAL A 112 0.21 -17.86 -30.68
C VAL A 112 1.70 -17.88 -31.02
N HIS A 113 2.07 -18.34 -32.21
CA HIS A 113 3.41 -18.14 -32.73
C HIS A 113 3.71 -16.65 -32.90
N SER A 114 4.94 -16.23 -32.63
CA SER A 114 5.36 -14.83 -32.70
C SER A 114 5.16 -14.21 -34.07
N GLU A 115 5.33 -15.00 -35.16
CA GLU A 115 5.07 -14.58 -36.52
C GLU A 115 3.60 -14.19 -36.71
N GLU A 116 2.66 -14.99 -36.23
CA GLU A 116 1.23 -14.73 -36.35
C GLU A 116 0.83 -13.49 -35.54
N ASN A 117 1.41 -13.29 -34.39
CA ASN A 117 1.23 -12.07 -33.61
C ASN A 117 1.76 -10.84 -34.35
N GLY A 118 2.96 -10.96 -34.95
CA GLY A 118 3.56 -9.90 -35.77
C GLY A 118 2.75 -9.54 -37.00
N ARG A 119 2.05 -10.51 -37.62
CA ARG A 119 1.15 -10.26 -38.75
C ARG A 119 -0.14 -9.58 -38.33
N LYS A 120 -0.74 -10.03 -37.21
CA LYS A 120 -2.00 -9.48 -36.71
C LYS A 120 -1.84 -8.04 -36.24
N THR A 121 -0.77 -7.72 -35.53
CA THR A 121 -0.56 -6.40 -34.91
C THR A 121 -1.79 -5.93 -34.11
N ASP A 122 -2.25 -4.71 -34.30
CA ASP A 122 -3.47 -4.15 -33.68
C ASP A 122 -4.73 -4.34 -34.59
N THR A 123 -4.67 -5.24 -35.58
CA THR A 123 -5.79 -5.47 -36.52
C THR A 123 -6.92 -6.23 -35.84
N TYR A 124 -8.14 -5.72 -35.92
CA TYR A 124 -9.37 -6.37 -35.47
C TYR A 124 -10.58 -5.89 -36.28
N PRO A 125 -11.44 -6.77 -36.73
CA PRO A 125 -11.49 -8.24 -36.50
C PRO A 125 -10.28 -8.98 -37.04
N ILE A 126 -10.06 -10.22 -36.53
CA ILE A 126 -9.03 -11.13 -37.04
C ILE A 126 -9.26 -11.33 -38.54
N GLU A 127 -8.21 -11.46 -39.32
CA GLU A 127 -8.31 -11.66 -40.78
C GLU A 127 -9.30 -12.76 -41.17
N SER A 128 -10.08 -12.52 -42.22
CA SER A 128 -11.12 -13.45 -42.68
C SER A 128 -10.56 -14.84 -42.99
N LYS A 129 -9.35 -14.92 -43.55
CA LYS A 129 -8.66 -16.17 -43.84
C LYS A 129 -8.42 -16.98 -42.57
N ILE A 130 -7.85 -16.38 -41.54
CA ILE A 130 -7.60 -17.03 -40.23
C ILE A 130 -8.93 -17.48 -39.62
N ARG A 131 -9.97 -16.62 -39.68
CA ARG A 131 -11.29 -16.97 -39.14
C ARG A 131 -11.91 -18.18 -39.84
N SER A 132 -11.83 -18.24 -41.16
CA SER A 132 -12.40 -19.37 -41.93
C SER A 132 -11.64 -20.66 -41.66
N GLU A 133 -10.32 -20.63 -41.63
CA GLU A 133 -9.46 -21.81 -41.40
C GLU A 133 -9.56 -22.34 -39.96
N MET A 134 -9.65 -21.43 -38.97
CA MET A 134 -9.59 -21.79 -37.58
C MET A 134 -10.95 -21.91 -36.88
N ARG A 135 -12.04 -21.56 -37.53
CA ARG A 135 -13.38 -21.57 -36.93
C ARG A 135 -13.76 -22.92 -36.34
N GLY A 136 -13.53 -24.00 -37.09
CA GLY A 136 -13.83 -25.36 -36.62
C GLY A 136 -13.01 -25.75 -35.38
N PHE A 137 -11.74 -25.36 -35.34
CA PHE A 137 -10.90 -25.57 -34.17
C PHE A 137 -11.42 -24.81 -32.95
N TRP A 138 -11.79 -23.53 -33.09
CA TRP A 138 -12.34 -22.72 -31.99
C TRP A 138 -13.70 -23.26 -31.52
N GLU A 139 -14.53 -23.79 -32.43
CA GLU A 139 -15.79 -24.44 -32.10
C GLU A 139 -15.56 -25.72 -31.25
N ASN A 140 -14.56 -26.52 -31.61
CA ASN A 140 -14.16 -27.70 -30.82
C ASN A 140 -13.69 -27.27 -29.43
N LEU A 141 -12.87 -26.24 -29.29
CA LEU A 141 -12.44 -25.72 -27.99
C LEU A 141 -13.63 -25.22 -27.14
N ARG A 142 -14.60 -24.56 -27.75
CA ARG A 142 -15.81 -24.09 -27.07
C ARG A 142 -16.67 -25.27 -26.61
N ASN A 143 -16.93 -26.23 -27.49
CA ASN A 143 -17.71 -27.43 -27.17
C ASN A 143 -17.06 -28.26 -26.08
N ALA A 144 -15.74 -28.34 -26.06
CA ALA A 144 -14.93 -28.93 -25.01
C ALA A 144 -14.90 -28.09 -23.70
N LYS A 145 -15.51 -26.90 -23.67
CA LYS A 145 -15.49 -25.94 -22.55
C LYS A 145 -14.07 -25.49 -22.14
N LEU A 146 -13.09 -25.65 -23.03
CA LEU A 146 -11.73 -25.17 -22.85
C LEU A 146 -11.63 -23.65 -23.05
N ILE A 147 -12.48 -23.10 -23.92
CA ILE A 147 -12.74 -21.65 -24.02
C ILE A 147 -14.21 -21.37 -23.74
N ASN A 148 -14.49 -20.15 -23.26
CA ASN A 148 -15.85 -19.72 -23.00
C ASN A 148 -16.51 -19.09 -24.25
N GLU A 149 -17.81 -18.87 -24.19
CA GLU A 149 -18.60 -18.29 -25.27
C GLU A 149 -18.12 -16.89 -25.68
N GLU A 150 -17.70 -16.07 -24.70
CA GLU A 150 -17.20 -14.72 -24.95
C GLU A 150 -15.89 -14.74 -25.75
N LYS A 151 -14.95 -15.62 -25.42
CA LYS A 151 -13.69 -15.77 -26.18
C LYS A 151 -13.98 -16.26 -27.58
N PHE A 152 -14.87 -17.24 -27.74
CA PHE A 152 -15.29 -17.73 -29.05
C PHE A 152 -15.92 -16.61 -29.89
N ARG A 153 -16.84 -15.84 -29.33
CA ARG A 153 -17.46 -14.68 -30.00
C ARG A 153 -16.43 -13.65 -30.44
N ARG A 154 -15.42 -13.40 -29.64
CA ARG A 154 -14.33 -12.46 -30.00
C ARG A 154 -13.45 -12.98 -31.12
N LEU A 155 -13.12 -14.28 -31.12
CA LEU A 155 -12.34 -14.91 -32.19
C LEU A 155 -13.06 -14.92 -33.53
N THR A 156 -14.37 -15.13 -33.54
CA THR A 156 -15.19 -15.32 -34.76
C THR A 156 -15.85 -14.05 -35.26
N ARG A 157 -15.73 -12.92 -34.57
CA ARG A 157 -16.37 -11.66 -34.95
C ARG A 157 -15.95 -11.20 -36.37
N GLU A 158 -16.92 -10.77 -37.16
CA GLU A 158 -16.70 -10.38 -38.56
C GLU A 158 -16.66 -8.86 -38.79
N HIS A 159 -17.27 -8.10 -37.87
CA HIS A 159 -17.41 -6.66 -38.01
C HIS A 159 -16.50 -5.88 -37.07
N ALA A 160 -15.99 -4.74 -37.53
CA ALA A 160 -15.25 -3.81 -36.66
C ALA A 160 -16.14 -3.28 -35.53
N PHE A 161 -15.50 -2.70 -34.52
CA PHE A 161 -16.23 -2.09 -33.40
C PHE A 161 -17.08 -0.91 -33.89
N SER A 162 -18.35 -0.90 -33.48
CA SER A 162 -19.23 0.24 -33.70
C SER A 162 -18.78 1.44 -32.85
N ALA A 163 -19.28 2.63 -33.16
CA ALA A 163 -19.04 3.82 -32.37
C ALA A 163 -19.51 3.65 -30.90
N ASP A 164 -20.69 3.05 -30.71
CA ASP A 164 -21.25 2.80 -29.36
C ASP A 164 -20.44 1.81 -28.56
N GLU A 165 -19.88 0.77 -29.18
CA GLU A 165 -19.00 -0.18 -28.52
C GLU A 165 -17.68 0.48 -28.11
N ARG A 166 -17.10 1.31 -28.96
CA ARG A 166 -15.90 2.09 -28.64
C ARG A 166 -16.17 3.04 -27.46
N LEU A 167 -17.30 3.73 -27.47
CA LEU A 167 -17.76 4.53 -26.33
C LEU A 167 -17.92 3.70 -25.05
N GLY A 168 -18.49 2.50 -25.16
CA GLY A 168 -18.62 1.57 -24.04
C GLY A 168 -17.27 1.09 -23.50
N PHE A 169 -16.27 0.89 -24.35
CA PHE A 169 -14.91 0.54 -23.91
C PHE A 169 -14.24 1.68 -23.16
N ILE A 170 -14.40 2.88 -23.64
CA ILE A 170 -13.85 4.09 -23.07
C ILE A 170 -14.50 4.37 -21.70
N ASN A 171 -15.83 4.31 -21.62
CA ASN A 171 -16.55 4.45 -20.36
C ASN A 171 -16.09 3.44 -19.31
N ARG A 172 -15.81 2.18 -19.70
CA ARG A 172 -15.26 1.16 -18.81
C ARG A 172 -13.84 1.44 -18.38
N GLN A 173 -13.05 2.19 -19.12
CA GLN A 173 -11.71 2.62 -18.70
C GLN A 173 -11.75 3.80 -17.73
N ILE A 174 -12.79 4.61 -17.80
CA ILE A 174 -12.97 5.77 -16.92
C ILE A 174 -13.63 5.36 -15.62
N VAL A 175 -14.60 4.42 -15.66
CA VAL A 175 -15.48 4.09 -14.52
C VAL A 175 -15.39 2.62 -14.15
N GLU A 176 -14.67 2.31 -13.06
CA GLU A 176 -14.83 1.07 -12.29
C GLU A 176 -15.42 1.43 -10.93
N THR A 177 -16.73 1.27 -10.77
CA THR A 177 -17.43 1.65 -9.54
C THR A 177 -17.59 0.47 -8.59
N GLY A 178 -16.81 0.45 -7.50
CA GLY A 178 -17.14 -0.32 -6.31
C GLY A 178 -18.32 0.31 -5.55
N GLN A 179 -19.08 -0.49 -4.79
CA GLN A 179 -20.22 0.03 -4.01
C GLN A 179 -19.81 1.11 -3.00
N SER A 180 -18.65 0.97 -2.36
CA SER A 180 -18.10 1.95 -1.41
C SER A 180 -17.85 3.31 -2.07
N ALA A 181 -17.42 3.31 -3.32
CA ALA A 181 -17.16 4.54 -4.07
C ALA A 181 -18.45 5.28 -4.42
N LYS A 182 -19.54 4.56 -4.68
CA LYS A 182 -20.87 5.17 -4.91
C LYS A 182 -21.38 5.90 -3.66
N VAL A 183 -21.19 5.30 -2.48
CA VAL A 183 -21.57 5.92 -1.20
C VAL A 183 -20.78 7.21 -0.97
N VAL A 184 -19.46 7.15 -1.12
CA VAL A 184 -18.58 8.34 -0.99
C VAL A 184 -18.97 9.43 -1.99
N THR A 185 -19.26 9.04 -3.24
CA THR A 185 -19.70 9.99 -4.27
C THR A 185 -20.99 10.70 -3.91
N ASN A 186 -21.98 9.98 -3.40
CA ASN A 186 -23.24 10.58 -2.99
C ASN A 186 -23.04 11.56 -1.83
N LEU A 187 -22.23 11.17 -0.83
CA LEU A 187 -21.87 12.08 0.27
C LEU A 187 -21.14 13.33 -0.22
N LEU A 188 -20.23 13.20 -1.18
CA LEU A 188 -19.52 14.34 -1.76
C LEU A 188 -20.47 15.27 -2.55
N LYS A 189 -21.42 14.72 -3.30
CA LYS A 189 -22.42 15.48 -4.03
C LYS A 189 -23.36 16.25 -3.09
N ASP A 190 -23.74 15.62 -1.98
CA ASP A 190 -24.58 16.27 -0.97
C ASP A 190 -23.83 17.41 -0.28
N LEU A 191 -22.54 17.22 0.03
CA LEU A 191 -21.70 18.24 0.68
C LEU A 191 -21.27 19.36 -0.27
N TYR A 192 -21.10 19.06 -1.54
CA TYR A 192 -20.56 19.96 -2.57
C TYR A 192 -21.42 19.93 -3.85
N PRO A 193 -22.66 20.41 -3.80
CA PRO A 193 -23.62 20.25 -4.92
C PRO A 193 -23.21 20.97 -6.21
N LYS A 194 -22.32 21.96 -6.12
CA LYS A 194 -21.80 22.72 -7.28
C LYS A 194 -20.45 22.24 -7.77
N THR A 195 -19.88 21.20 -7.14
CA THR A 195 -18.57 20.68 -7.47
C THR A 195 -18.68 19.45 -8.37
N GLU A 196 -17.91 19.41 -9.43
CA GLU A 196 -17.85 18.26 -10.31
C GLU A 196 -17.02 17.12 -9.67
N ILE A 197 -17.58 15.91 -9.66
CA ILE A 197 -16.88 14.72 -9.13
C ILE A 197 -16.30 13.93 -10.30
N VAL A 198 -14.99 13.87 -10.37
CA VAL A 198 -14.23 13.17 -11.41
C VAL A 198 -13.70 11.84 -10.88
N PHE A 199 -14.04 10.75 -11.54
CA PHE A 199 -13.54 9.43 -11.19
C PHE A 199 -12.23 9.15 -11.91
N VAL A 200 -11.23 8.66 -11.16
CA VAL A 200 -9.92 8.32 -11.70
C VAL A 200 -9.60 6.87 -11.41
N LYS A 201 -9.27 6.13 -12.46
CA LYS A 201 -8.88 4.73 -12.33
C LYS A 201 -7.45 4.63 -11.81
N ALA A 202 -7.24 3.96 -10.67
CA ALA A 202 -5.92 3.74 -10.08
C ALA A 202 -4.91 3.10 -11.07
N GLY A 203 -5.40 2.23 -11.96
CA GLY A 203 -4.61 1.62 -13.03
C GLY A 203 -4.00 2.65 -13.99
N ASN A 204 -4.74 3.69 -14.35
CA ASN A 204 -4.24 4.74 -15.26
C ASN A 204 -3.13 5.56 -14.59
N VAL A 205 -3.25 5.86 -13.30
CA VAL A 205 -2.20 6.55 -12.52
C VAL A 205 -0.96 5.68 -12.39
N SER A 206 -1.12 4.39 -12.15
CA SER A 206 -0.01 3.44 -12.10
C SER A 206 0.73 3.37 -13.44
N GLU A 207 0.00 3.29 -14.54
CA GLU A 207 0.58 3.24 -15.89
C GLU A 207 1.32 4.53 -16.23
N PHE A 208 0.73 5.69 -15.93
CA PHE A 208 1.40 6.98 -16.09
C PHE A 208 2.75 7.03 -15.34
N ARG A 209 2.81 6.49 -14.11
CA ARG A 209 4.07 6.38 -13.35
C ARG A 209 5.09 5.50 -14.06
N HIS A 210 4.68 4.34 -14.54
CA HIS A 210 5.58 3.39 -15.19
C HIS A 210 6.08 3.89 -16.54
N GLU A 211 5.20 4.49 -17.34
CA GLU A 211 5.51 5.00 -18.66
C GLU A 211 6.04 6.44 -18.68
N TYR A 212 6.26 7.06 -17.50
CA TYR A 212 6.64 8.47 -17.43
C TYR A 212 7.89 8.83 -18.23
N GLY A 213 8.89 7.96 -18.24
CA GLY A 213 10.08 8.14 -19.07
C GLY A 213 9.78 8.10 -20.56
N GLU A 214 8.90 7.21 -21.00
CA GLU A 214 8.46 7.12 -22.39
C GLU A 214 7.60 8.33 -22.79
N ILE A 215 6.74 8.81 -21.89
CA ILE A 215 5.98 10.05 -22.07
C ILE A 215 6.92 11.23 -22.31
N CYS A 216 7.94 11.40 -21.45
CA CYS A 216 8.92 12.47 -21.60
C CYS A 216 9.69 12.36 -22.92
N ASN A 217 10.13 11.16 -23.29
CA ASN A 217 10.86 10.92 -24.53
C ASN A 217 9.98 11.22 -25.76
N TYR A 218 8.72 10.77 -25.74
CA TYR A 218 7.77 11.05 -26.82
C TYR A 218 7.49 12.55 -26.94
N ALA A 219 7.35 13.27 -25.84
CA ALA A 219 7.17 14.72 -25.83
C ALA A 219 8.36 15.47 -26.44
N LEU A 220 9.60 14.98 -26.22
CA LEU A 220 10.81 15.59 -26.73
C LEU A 220 11.08 15.25 -28.21
N PHE A 221 10.84 14.02 -28.62
CA PHE A 221 11.26 13.50 -29.93
C PHE A 221 10.11 13.22 -30.89
N GLY A 222 8.87 13.30 -30.44
CA GLY A 222 7.65 13.02 -31.27
C GLY A 222 7.48 11.56 -31.70
N ARG A 223 8.31 10.64 -31.20
CA ARG A 223 8.28 9.20 -31.51
C ARG A 223 8.60 8.33 -30.30
N THR A 224 8.19 7.08 -30.35
CA THR A 224 8.62 6.07 -29.39
C THR A 224 10.09 5.71 -29.65
N LEU A 225 10.94 5.74 -28.61
CA LEU A 225 12.34 5.38 -28.71
C LEU A 225 12.52 3.86 -28.65
N THR A 226 13.60 3.35 -29.24
CA THR A 226 14.05 1.97 -29.07
C THR A 226 14.51 1.72 -27.63
N ASP A 227 14.59 0.47 -27.21
CA ASP A 227 14.97 0.12 -25.84
C ASP A 227 16.39 0.60 -25.47
N ALA A 228 17.30 0.68 -26.46
CA ALA A 228 18.64 1.23 -26.32
C ALA A 228 18.66 2.76 -26.11
N GLU A 229 17.66 3.48 -26.63
CA GLU A 229 17.55 4.94 -26.53
C GLU A 229 16.76 5.40 -25.31
N LYS A 230 15.97 4.52 -24.67
CA LYS A 230 15.14 4.87 -23.52
C LYS A 230 16.00 5.22 -22.32
N LYS A 231 16.03 6.49 -21.93
CA LYS A 231 16.43 6.88 -20.58
C LYS A 231 15.26 6.55 -19.65
N SER A 232 15.49 5.57 -18.79
CA SER A 232 14.51 5.11 -17.81
C SER A 232 14.26 6.18 -16.75
N LYS A 233 13.32 7.09 -16.99
CA LYS A 233 12.80 8.03 -15.99
C LYS A 233 11.45 7.50 -15.52
N CYS A 234 11.43 6.83 -14.40
CA CYS A 234 10.22 6.30 -13.78
C CYS A 234 9.88 7.11 -12.52
N LEU A 235 8.61 7.41 -12.31
CA LEU A 235 8.14 7.97 -11.04
C LEU A 235 8.01 6.84 -10.01
N VAL A 236 9.13 6.48 -9.41
CA VAL A 236 9.23 5.34 -8.50
C VAL A 236 8.36 5.54 -7.26
N LYS A 237 7.70 4.46 -6.84
CA LYS A 237 6.91 4.39 -5.62
C LYS A 237 7.44 3.28 -4.73
N SER A 238 7.88 3.61 -3.51
CA SER A 238 8.13 2.64 -2.46
C SER A 238 7.13 2.86 -1.32
N ARG A 239 6.37 1.81 -1.00
CA ARG A 239 5.44 1.83 0.13
C ARG A 239 6.15 1.61 1.46
N THR A 240 7.34 1.06 1.44
CA THR A 240 8.16 0.80 2.63
C THR A 240 8.88 2.05 3.10
N ALA A 241 9.29 2.94 2.17
CA ALA A 241 10.00 4.16 2.50
C ALA A 241 9.19 5.09 3.42
N SER A 242 8.05 5.58 2.95
CA SER A 242 7.23 6.51 3.72
C SER A 242 5.79 6.57 3.20
N ASP A 243 4.93 7.34 3.90
CA ASP A 243 3.54 7.57 3.48
C ASP A 243 3.38 8.78 2.53
N ILE A 244 4.47 9.45 2.16
CA ILE A 244 4.47 10.60 1.21
C ILE A 244 3.88 10.19 -0.15
N HIS A 245 4.01 8.92 -0.53
CA HIS A 245 3.44 8.39 -1.77
C HIS A 245 1.92 8.60 -1.88
N HIS A 246 1.19 8.74 -0.77
CA HIS A 246 -0.25 9.05 -0.80
C HIS A 246 -0.52 10.45 -1.37
N ALA A 247 0.29 11.44 -1.01
CA ALA A 247 0.18 12.79 -1.56
C ALA A 247 0.57 12.81 -3.05
N HIS A 248 1.61 12.07 -3.41
CA HIS A 248 2.00 11.90 -4.81
C HIS A 248 0.90 11.23 -5.64
N ASP A 249 0.26 10.17 -5.12
CA ASP A 249 -0.86 9.52 -5.78
C ASP A 249 -2.05 10.50 -5.93
N ALA A 250 -2.38 11.26 -4.89
CA ALA A 250 -3.44 12.25 -4.95
C ALA A 250 -3.17 13.33 -6.02
N TYR A 251 -1.94 13.82 -6.12
CA TYR A 251 -1.55 14.78 -7.17
C TYR A 251 -1.63 14.16 -8.56
N LEU A 252 -1.13 12.94 -8.75
CA LEU A 252 -1.20 12.26 -10.04
C LEU A 252 -2.63 11.90 -10.43
N ASN A 253 -3.52 11.65 -9.47
CA ASN A 253 -4.95 11.50 -9.74
C ASN A 253 -5.55 12.79 -10.35
N ILE A 254 -5.12 13.97 -9.91
CA ILE A 254 -5.54 15.23 -10.52
C ILE A 254 -4.99 15.34 -11.96
N VAL A 255 -3.70 15.09 -12.15
CA VAL A 255 -3.03 15.20 -13.46
C VAL A 255 -3.66 14.25 -14.48
N VAL A 256 -3.72 12.96 -14.13
CA VAL A 256 -4.25 11.92 -15.02
C VAL A 256 -5.76 12.06 -15.18
N GLY A 257 -6.47 12.26 -14.08
CA GLY A 257 -7.92 12.39 -14.07
C GLY A 257 -8.42 13.56 -14.87
N ASN A 258 -7.77 14.72 -14.78
CA ASN A 258 -8.19 15.90 -15.52
C ASN A 258 -8.06 15.70 -17.05
N LEU A 259 -6.93 15.18 -17.53
CA LEU A 259 -6.76 14.94 -18.95
C LEU A 259 -7.75 13.88 -19.47
N PHE A 260 -7.93 12.78 -18.74
CA PHE A 260 -8.90 11.74 -19.12
C PHE A 260 -10.33 12.28 -19.12
N HIS A 261 -10.69 13.04 -18.10
CA HIS A 261 -12.04 13.61 -17.98
C HIS A 261 -12.33 14.57 -19.14
N GLU A 262 -11.48 15.55 -19.36
CA GLU A 262 -11.68 16.57 -20.41
C GLU A 262 -11.60 15.98 -21.82
N LYS A 263 -10.62 15.12 -22.09
CA LYS A 263 -10.43 14.51 -23.41
C LYS A 263 -11.54 13.51 -23.74
N PHE A 264 -12.12 12.87 -22.72
CA PHE A 264 -13.03 11.76 -22.88
C PHE A 264 -14.44 12.06 -22.36
N THR A 265 -14.86 13.32 -22.33
CA THR A 265 -16.26 13.70 -22.13
C THR A 265 -17.12 13.34 -23.36
N LYS A 266 -18.40 13.14 -23.15
CA LYS A 266 -19.33 12.67 -24.21
C LYS A 266 -19.24 13.43 -25.53
N ARG A 267 -19.06 14.77 -25.48
CA ARG A 267 -19.01 15.61 -26.68
C ARG A 267 -17.74 15.41 -27.50
N TYR A 268 -16.60 15.33 -26.84
CA TYR A 268 -15.31 15.13 -27.47
C TYR A 268 -15.20 13.77 -28.16
N TYR A 269 -15.83 12.74 -27.61
CA TYR A 269 -15.84 11.40 -28.18
C TYR A 269 -16.47 11.28 -29.52
N LEU A 270 -17.60 11.95 -29.72
CA LEU A 270 -18.34 11.90 -30.98
C LEU A 270 -17.51 12.48 -32.12
N ASP A 271 -16.66 13.48 -31.82
CA ASP A 271 -15.85 14.17 -32.83
C ASP A 271 -14.46 13.53 -33.01
N ALA A 272 -13.95 12.76 -32.03
CA ALA A 272 -12.56 12.29 -31.98
C ALA A 272 -12.40 10.76 -32.04
N LEU A 273 -13.39 10.03 -32.56
CA LEU A 273 -13.33 8.56 -32.69
C LEU A 273 -12.12 8.05 -33.48
N ASN A 274 -11.56 8.89 -34.34
CA ASN A 274 -10.41 8.56 -35.18
C ASN A 274 -9.05 8.79 -34.48
N ASP A 275 -9.00 9.51 -33.36
CA ASP A 275 -7.75 9.90 -32.69
C ASP A 275 -7.63 9.29 -31.25
N TYR A 276 -8.43 8.26 -30.99
CA TYR A 276 -8.36 7.56 -29.71
C TYR A 276 -7.15 6.65 -29.61
N SER A 277 -6.25 6.95 -28.70
CA SER A 277 -5.20 6.03 -28.28
C SER A 277 -5.17 5.96 -26.76
N PRO A 278 -5.28 4.78 -26.15
CA PRO A 278 -5.13 4.61 -24.71
C PRO A 278 -3.66 4.60 -24.26
N LYS A 279 -2.70 4.71 -25.18
CA LYS A 279 -1.26 4.68 -24.89
C LYS A 279 -0.87 5.97 -24.16
N MET A 280 -0.32 5.83 -22.96
CA MET A 280 0.00 6.98 -22.08
C MET A 280 0.98 7.95 -22.72
N HIS A 281 2.01 7.46 -23.41
CA HIS A 281 2.98 8.31 -24.08
C HIS A 281 2.38 9.17 -25.20
N ILE A 282 1.33 8.68 -25.89
CA ILE A 282 0.61 9.47 -26.89
C ILE A 282 -0.30 10.50 -26.21
N LEU A 283 -1.05 10.07 -25.19
CA LEU A 283 -1.98 10.95 -24.47
C LEU A 283 -1.27 12.12 -23.80
N PHE A 284 -0.18 11.85 -23.10
CA PHE A 284 0.54 12.84 -22.28
C PHE A 284 1.77 13.41 -22.98
N GLY A 285 2.24 12.80 -24.06
CA GLY A 285 3.36 13.32 -24.85
C GLY A 285 2.95 14.35 -25.90
N ARG A 286 1.66 14.54 -26.15
CA ARG A 286 1.14 15.53 -27.09
C ARG A 286 0.35 16.63 -26.40
N LYS A 287 0.32 17.83 -27.03
CA LYS A 287 -0.54 18.93 -26.59
C LYS A 287 -2.01 18.56 -26.83
N CYS A 288 -2.85 18.76 -25.82
CA CYS A 288 -4.29 18.58 -25.90
C CYS A 288 -4.99 19.94 -25.77
N VAL A 289 -5.79 20.30 -26.77
CA VAL A 289 -6.58 21.53 -26.80
C VAL A 289 -8.03 21.14 -27.05
N ILE A 290 -8.95 21.63 -26.24
CA ILE A 290 -10.38 21.36 -26.33
C ILE A 290 -11.12 22.70 -26.23
N ASP A 291 -11.97 22.99 -27.20
CA ASP A 291 -12.73 24.25 -27.31
C ASP A 291 -11.84 25.52 -27.13
N GLY A 292 -10.63 25.49 -27.74
CA GLY A 292 -9.65 26.57 -27.64
C GLY A 292 -8.84 26.60 -26.34
N ASN A 293 -9.20 25.81 -25.34
CA ASN A 293 -8.51 25.74 -24.06
C ASN A 293 -7.42 24.68 -24.07
N VAL A 294 -6.22 25.05 -23.61
CA VAL A 294 -5.10 24.11 -23.48
C VAL A 294 -5.30 23.29 -22.20
N ILE A 295 -5.76 22.05 -22.36
CA ILE A 295 -5.96 21.12 -21.25
C ILE A 295 -4.64 20.51 -20.79
N TRP A 296 -3.78 20.19 -21.75
CA TRP A 296 -2.47 19.62 -21.50
C TRP A 296 -1.41 20.17 -22.48
N ASN A 297 -0.27 20.56 -21.95
CA ASN A 297 0.90 20.90 -22.72
C ASN A 297 2.13 20.23 -22.09
N PRO A 298 2.75 19.22 -22.73
CA PRO A 298 3.89 18.49 -22.17
C PRO A 298 5.04 19.39 -21.76
N GLU A 299 5.38 20.41 -22.57
CA GLU A 299 6.49 21.33 -22.30
C GLU A 299 6.34 22.10 -20.97
N LYS A 300 5.10 22.41 -20.59
CA LYS A 300 4.79 23.15 -19.34
C LYS A 300 4.47 22.21 -18.18
N HIS A 301 3.73 21.14 -18.44
CA HIS A 301 3.15 20.32 -17.39
C HIS A 301 4.10 19.22 -16.91
N LEU A 302 4.91 18.58 -17.79
CA LEU A 302 5.88 17.57 -17.34
C LEU A 302 6.94 18.13 -16.38
N PRO A 303 7.54 19.32 -16.60
CA PRO A 303 8.44 19.93 -15.62
C PRO A 303 7.73 20.24 -14.28
N THR A 304 6.43 20.54 -14.31
CA THR A 304 5.64 20.76 -13.09
C THR A 304 5.40 19.46 -12.35
N VAL A 305 5.14 18.36 -13.06
CA VAL A 305 5.05 17.03 -12.46
C VAL A 305 6.37 16.66 -11.81
N ASP A 306 7.50 16.82 -12.50
CA ASP A 306 8.83 16.55 -11.95
C ASP A 306 9.10 17.31 -10.64
N ARG A 307 8.86 18.60 -10.65
CA ARG A 307 9.06 19.47 -9.47
C ARG A 307 8.15 19.08 -8.31
N THR A 308 6.89 18.75 -8.60
CA THR A 308 5.93 18.35 -7.57
C THR A 308 6.26 16.99 -6.97
N MET A 309 6.66 16.04 -7.80
CA MET A 309 7.06 14.70 -7.35
C MET A 309 8.39 14.70 -6.59
N ALA A 310 9.28 15.64 -6.86
CA ALA A 310 10.53 15.83 -6.11
C ALA A 310 10.31 16.55 -4.77
N ASN A 311 9.14 17.17 -4.54
CA ASN A 311 8.88 17.90 -3.32
C ASN A 311 8.75 16.96 -2.12
N VAL A 312 9.61 17.15 -1.12
CA VAL A 312 9.60 16.41 0.16
C VAL A 312 8.89 17.17 1.28
N HIS A 313 8.56 18.45 1.06
CA HIS A 313 7.90 19.31 2.04
C HIS A 313 6.37 19.20 1.94
N ILE A 314 5.87 17.99 2.17
CA ILE A 314 4.45 17.68 2.15
C ILE A 314 3.90 17.75 3.57
N HIS A 315 2.72 18.37 3.73
CA HIS A 315 2.01 18.38 5.00
C HIS A 315 1.50 16.97 5.32
N LEU A 316 1.96 16.43 6.43
CA LEU A 316 1.63 15.08 6.88
C LEU A 316 0.89 15.14 8.21
N THR A 317 -0.25 14.46 8.27
CA THR A 317 -1.02 14.31 9.51
C THR A 317 -1.19 12.83 9.83
N LYS A 318 -1.25 12.50 11.11
CA LYS A 318 -1.67 11.17 11.53
C LYS A 318 -3.19 11.11 11.60
N TYR A 319 -3.72 9.96 11.23
CA TYR A 319 -5.14 9.69 11.30
C TYR A 319 -5.67 9.83 12.73
N GLN A 320 -6.54 10.81 12.94
CA GLN A 320 -6.97 11.28 14.26
C GLN A 320 -8.32 10.72 14.73
N THR A 321 -8.99 9.89 13.95
CA THR A 321 -10.34 9.41 14.28
C THR A 321 -10.45 8.66 15.59
N LYS A 322 -9.34 8.23 16.17
CA LYS A 322 -9.30 7.52 17.45
C LYS A 322 -8.96 8.42 18.65
N GLN A 323 -9.07 9.74 18.56
CA GLN A 323 -8.89 10.61 19.73
C GLN A 323 -9.80 10.25 20.89
N LYS A 324 -10.94 9.62 20.61
CA LYS A 324 -11.84 9.06 21.60
C LYS A 324 -11.55 7.60 21.96
N GLY A 325 -10.49 7.02 21.40
CA GLY A 325 -10.09 5.64 21.65
C GLY A 325 -9.67 5.42 23.09
N LEU A 326 -9.97 4.25 23.63
CA LEU A 326 -9.54 3.80 24.94
C LEU A 326 -8.12 3.22 24.84
N LEU A 327 -7.45 3.00 25.98
CA LEU A 327 -6.09 2.43 26.00
C LEU A 327 -6.09 0.89 25.92
N PHE A 328 -7.22 0.24 26.15
CA PHE A 328 -7.34 -1.20 26.01
C PHE A 328 -7.76 -1.56 24.57
N ASP A 329 -6.98 -2.41 23.94
CA ASP A 329 -7.27 -3.01 22.62
C ASP A 329 -6.63 -4.39 22.60
N GLN A 330 -7.23 -5.32 23.34
CA GLN A 330 -6.77 -6.70 23.38
C GLN A 330 -7.98 -7.64 23.42
N GLN A 331 -7.83 -8.75 22.71
CA GLN A 331 -8.80 -9.83 22.81
C GLN A 331 -8.68 -10.50 24.17
N PRO A 332 -9.80 -10.87 24.82
CA PRO A 332 -9.78 -11.63 26.03
C PRO A 332 -9.23 -13.04 25.80
N LEU A 333 -8.53 -13.57 26.78
CA LEU A 333 -8.09 -14.94 26.80
C LEU A 333 -9.28 -15.87 27.12
N ARG A 334 -9.24 -17.07 26.56
CA ARG A 334 -10.29 -18.09 26.81
C ARG A 334 -10.26 -18.56 28.24
N ALA A 335 -11.39 -19.10 28.72
CA ALA A 335 -11.46 -19.80 29.99
C ALA A 335 -10.40 -20.91 30.06
N GLY A 336 -9.75 -21.06 31.21
CA GLY A 336 -8.69 -22.04 31.42
C GLY A 336 -7.32 -21.73 30.84
N SER A 337 -7.13 -20.58 30.15
CA SER A 337 -5.82 -20.19 29.61
C SER A 337 -4.86 -19.65 30.67
N SER A 338 -5.33 -19.29 31.85
CA SER A 338 -4.53 -18.86 33.02
C SER A 338 -5.39 -18.89 34.31
N ASP A 339 -4.79 -19.25 35.41
CA ASP A 339 -5.46 -19.32 36.73
C ASP A 339 -5.76 -17.95 37.35
N SER A 340 -5.15 -16.87 36.81
CA SER A 340 -5.25 -15.50 37.36
C SER A 340 -5.83 -14.50 36.37
N LEU A 341 -6.91 -14.86 35.68
CA LEU A 341 -7.55 -13.96 34.72
C LEU A 341 -8.31 -12.83 35.43
N VAL A 342 -8.18 -11.61 34.92
CA VAL A 342 -9.02 -10.48 35.30
C VAL A 342 -10.33 -10.53 34.53
N PRO A 343 -11.51 -10.45 35.18
CA PRO A 343 -12.78 -10.59 34.52
C PRO A 343 -13.02 -9.50 33.46
N LEU A 344 -13.77 -9.85 32.40
CA LEU A 344 -14.14 -8.92 31.32
C LEU A 344 -15.01 -7.76 31.82
N LYS A 345 -15.89 -8.08 32.79
CA LYS A 345 -16.77 -7.12 33.49
C LYS A 345 -16.80 -7.50 34.96
N LYS A 346 -17.13 -6.54 35.83
CA LYS A 346 -17.32 -6.78 37.24
C LYS A 346 -18.30 -7.94 37.46
N ASN A 347 -17.92 -8.88 38.31
CA ASN A 347 -18.70 -10.08 38.69
C ASN A 347 -18.92 -11.10 37.54
N LEU A 348 -18.18 -11.00 36.45
CA LEU A 348 -18.24 -12.03 35.41
C LEU A 348 -17.24 -13.16 35.74
N ASP A 349 -17.73 -14.39 35.74
CA ASP A 349 -16.90 -15.55 36.07
C ASP A 349 -15.85 -15.83 34.98
N THR A 350 -14.58 -15.75 35.35
CA THR A 350 -13.44 -15.98 34.44
C THR A 350 -13.28 -17.46 34.07
N ALA A 351 -13.77 -18.38 34.88
CA ALA A 351 -13.74 -19.81 34.56
C ALA A 351 -14.68 -20.15 33.39
N LYS A 352 -15.78 -19.40 33.26
CA LYS A 352 -16.77 -19.61 32.20
C LYS A 352 -16.51 -18.72 30.97
N TYR A 353 -16.17 -17.45 31.17
CA TYR A 353 -16.12 -16.44 30.10
C TYR A 353 -14.69 -16.02 29.71
N GLY A 354 -13.67 -16.56 30.41
CA GLY A 354 -12.32 -16.10 30.23
C GLY A 354 -12.09 -14.69 30.79
N GLY A 355 -11.02 -14.04 30.38
CA GLY A 355 -10.68 -12.73 30.92
C GLY A 355 -9.38 -12.19 30.36
N TYR A 356 -8.82 -11.17 31.01
CA TYR A 356 -7.55 -10.59 30.64
C TYR A 356 -6.44 -11.10 31.57
N ASN A 357 -5.24 -11.24 31.06
CA ASN A 357 -4.05 -11.62 31.83
C ASN A 357 -3.55 -10.51 32.79
N SER A 358 -4.08 -9.31 32.69
CA SER A 358 -3.74 -8.15 33.52
C SER A 358 -4.87 -7.13 33.52
N PRO A 359 -4.98 -6.23 34.51
CA PRO A 359 -5.91 -5.12 34.45
C PRO A 359 -5.74 -4.30 33.20
N LYS A 360 -6.84 -4.03 32.49
CA LYS A 360 -6.83 -3.21 31.28
C LYS A 360 -7.14 -1.77 31.62
N ILE A 361 -6.23 -0.89 31.21
CA ILE A 361 -6.38 0.55 31.39
C ILE A 361 -7.27 1.10 30.29
N SER A 362 -8.36 1.76 30.65
CA SER A 362 -9.29 2.37 29.71
C SER A 362 -8.77 3.72 29.22
N PHE A 363 -8.32 4.53 30.15
CA PHE A 363 -7.68 5.83 29.92
C PHE A 363 -6.85 6.21 31.13
N CYS A 364 -6.14 7.31 31.05
CA CYS A 364 -5.42 7.88 32.16
C CYS A 364 -5.86 9.33 32.39
N VAL A 365 -5.56 9.86 33.57
CA VAL A 365 -5.81 11.26 33.93
C VAL A 365 -4.54 11.90 34.50
N LEU A 366 -4.37 13.19 34.27
CA LEU A 366 -3.25 13.95 34.76
C LEU A 366 -3.58 14.46 36.19
N VAL A 367 -2.69 14.19 37.13
CA VAL A 367 -2.90 14.53 38.55
C VAL A 367 -1.65 15.21 39.09
N ARG A 368 -1.85 16.33 39.76
CA ARG A 368 -0.83 17.02 40.56
C ARG A 368 -1.10 16.78 42.02
N TYR A 369 -0.05 16.48 42.77
CA TYR A 369 -0.12 16.27 44.20
C TYR A 369 1.18 16.72 44.87
N ARG A 370 1.16 16.90 46.19
CA ARG A 370 2.30 17.32 46.94
C ARG A 370 2.79 16.19 47.87
N ILE A 371 4.09 15.95 47.92
CA ILE A 371 4.76 15.14 48.93
C ILE A 371 5.76 16.02 49.67
N ARG A 372 5.56 16.18 50.96
CA ARG A 372 6.34 17.12 51.78
C ARG A 372 6.26 18.54 51.19
N LYS A 373 7.40 19.08 50.71
CA LYS A 373 7.46 20.44 50.12
C LYS A 373 7.52 20.44 48.59
N LYS A 374 7.43 19.27 47.93
CA LYS A 374 7.56 19.18 46.47
C LYS A 374 6.25 18.77 45.84
N TYR A 375 5.89 19.44 44.73
CA TYR A 375 4.81 19.01 43.87
C TYR A 375 5.31 17.96 42.89
N GLU A 376 4.46 17.01 42.63
CA GLU A 376 4.66 15.94 41.66
C GLU A 376 3.51 15.95 40.69
N LEU A 377 3.81 15.61 39.44
CA LEU A 377 2.82 15.47 38.35
C LEU A 377 2.86 14.04 37.84
N THR A 378 1.72 13.36 37.86
CA THR A 378 1.64 11.96 37.44
C THR A 378 0.42 11.70 36.57
N ILE A 379 0.52 10.66 35.77
CA ILE A 379 -0.57 10.13 34.96
C ILE A 379 -1.14 8.92 35.71
N VAL A 380 -2.35 9.03 36.23
CA VAL A 380 -3.03 7.98 36.98
C VAL A 380 -3.88 7.13 36.05
N PRO A 381 -3.70 5.79 36.00
CA PRO A 381 -4.49 4.91 35.15
C PRO A 381 -5.89 4.68 35.72
N VAL A 382 -6.88 4.62 34.84
CA VAL A 382 -8.27 4.24 35.14
C VAL A 382 -8.56 2.93 34.43
N GLU A 383 -8.78 1.87 35.20
CA GLU A 383 -9.04 0.54 34.68
C GLU A 383 -10.41 0.45 34.00
N ARG A 384 -10.52 -0.42 33.01
CA ARG A 384 -11.76 -0.66 32.27
C ARG A 384 -12.95 -0.98 33.18
N LEU A 385 -12.72 -1.76 34.23
CA LEU A 385 -13.77 -2.19 35.17
C LEU A 385 -14.44 -1.02 35.89
N VAL A 386 -13.72 0.07 36.10
CA VAL A 386 -14.21 1.26 36.82
C VAL A 386 -14.38 2.48 35.96
N ALA A 387 -14.07 2.39 34.67
CA ALA A 387 -14.08 3.53 33.75
C ALA A 387 -15.44 4.25 33.67
N ASN A 388 -16.53 3.50 33.57
CA ASN A 388 -17.87 4.09 33.53
C ASN A 388 -18.20 4.80 34.84
N LYS A 389 -17.86 4.20 35.98
CA LYS A 389 -18.05 4.78 37.29
C LYS A 389 -17.24 6.07 37.46
N TYR A 390 -16.00 6.08 37.00
CA TYR A 390 -15.14 7.26 36.96
C TYR A 390 -15.76 8.43 36.19
N LEU A 391 -16.40 8.14 35.06
CA LEU A 391 -16.97 9.15 34.17
C LEU A 391 -18.35 9.64 34.58
N SER A 392 -19.13 8.86 35.34
CA SER A 392 -20.54 9.17 35.64
C SER A 392 -20.84 9.49 37.10
N GLU A 393 -20.01 9.04 38.05
CA GLU A 393 -20.28 9.21 39.47
C GLU A 393 -19.51 10.42 40.02
N GLN A 394 -20.21 11.40 40.52
CA GLN A 394 -19.62 12.59 41.14
C GLN A 394 -18.80 12.21 42.37
N GLY A 395 -17.59 12.76 42.49
CA GLY A 395 -16.67 12.46 43.59
C GLY A 395 -15.85 11.17 43.46
N TYR A 396 -16.26 10.23 42.61
CA TYR A 396 -15.50 9.01 42.38
C TYR A 396 -14.11 9.28 41.77
N PRO A 397 -13.90 10.23 40.85
CA PRO A 397 -12.56 10.57 40.36
C PRO A 397 -11.55 10.87 41.45
N ALA A 398 -11.92 11.70 42.42
CA ALA A 398 -11.06 12.07 43.54
C ALA A 398 -10.73 10.84 44.42
N LYS A 399 -11.73 10.00 44.72
CA LYS A 399 -11.56 8.76 45.47
C LYS A 399 -10.61 7.81 44.77
N HIS A 400 -10.84 7.54 43.49
CA HIS A 400 -10.01 6.64 42.67
C HIS A 400 -8.55 7.10 42.61
N VAL A 401 -8.34 8.40 42.37
CA VAL A 401 -6.99 8.97 42.34
C VAL A 401 -6.30 8.85 43.71
N ARG A 402 -7.02 9.12 44.80
CA ARG A 402 -6.48 9.00 46.13
C ARG A 402 -5.99 7.58 46.43
N GLU A 403 -6.71 6.56 45.98
CA GLU A 403 -6.35 5.15 46.18
C GLU A 403 -5.09 4.74 45.40
N LYS A 404 -4.76 5.46 44.31
CA LYS A 404 -3.60 5.17 43.43
C LYS A 404 -2.35 6.00 43.78
N LEU A 405 -2.49 7.05 44.57
CA LEU A 405 -1.38 7.90 44.98
C LEU A 405 -0.72 7.40 46.27
N PRO A 406 0.52 7.81 46.57
CA PRO A 406 1.16 7.53 47.83
C PRO A 406 0.30 8.00 49.02
N VAL A 407 0.36 7.27 50.14
CA VAL A 407 -0.45 7.57 51.34
C VAL A 407 -0.24 8.99 51.85
N ASN A 408 1.00 9.50 51.77
CA ASN A 408 1.41 10.83 52.20
C ASN A 408 1.23 11.92 51.12
N ALA A 409 0.46 11.65 50.06
CA ALA A 409 0.14 12.66 49.04
C ALA A 409 -0.88 13.66 49.62
N GLU A 410 -0.60 14.93 49.47
CA GLU A 410 -1.44 16.07 49.87
C GLU A 410 -1.73 16.98 48.67
N ASP A 411 -2.63 17.95 48.83
CA ASP A 411 -2.97 18.96 47.81
C ASP A 411 -3.23 18.36 46.41
N ILE A 412 -4.06 17.30 46.36
CA ILE A 412 -4.39 16.60 45.13
C ILE A 412 -5.28 17.49 44.26
N SER A 413 -4.85 17.72 43.03
CA SER A 413 -5.59 18.52 42.05
C SER A 413 -5.50 17.93 40.64
N PHE A 414 -6.48 18.28 39.81
CA PHE A 414 -6.55 17.89 38.40
C PHE A 414 -6.17 19.10 37.52
N PRO A 415 -4.89 19.29 37.20
CA PRO A 415 -4.51 20.31 36.22
C PRO A 415 -5.15 19.95 34.87
N LEU A 416 -5.51 20.94 34.09
CA LEU A 416 -6.20 20.74 32.81
C LEU A 416 -7.59 20.09 32.95
N GLU A 417 -8.36 20.47 33.98
CA GLU A 417 -9.77 20.13 34.15
C GLU A 417 -10.09 18.63 34.03
N ASN A 418 -9.32 17.80 34.72
CA ASN A 418 -9.46 16.33 34.69
C ASN A 418 -9.29 15.73 33.28
N ARG A 419 -8.39 16.27 32.51
CA ARG A 419 -8.12 15.83 31.13
C ARG A 419 -7.86 14.34 31.02
N ILE A 420 -8.59 13.71 30.12
CA ILE A 420 -8.46 12.29 29.82
C ILE A 420 -7.37 12.08 28.75
N ILE A 421 -6.41 11.22 29.05
CA ILE A 421 -5.34 10.79 28.15
C ILE A 421 -5.70 9.42 27.58
N LYS A 422 -5.86 9.34 26.27
CA LYS A 422 -6.29 8.15 25.54
C LYS A 422 -5.24 7.74 24.49
N VAL A 423 -5.48 6.62 23.81
CA VAL A 423 -4.73 6.27 22.60
C VAL A 423 -4.78 7.43 21.61
N ASN A 424 -3.65 7.70 20.98
CA ASN A 424 -3.42 8.80 20.05
C ASN A 424 -3.42 10.21 20.66
N THR A 425 -3.50 10.37 22.01
CA THR A 425 -3.17 11.67 22.60
C THR A 425 -1.72 12.01 22.26
N VAL A 426 -1.50 13.19 21.69
CA VAL A 426 -0.18 13.64 21.23
C VAL A 426 0.51 14.46 22.31
N PHE A 427 1.77 14.14 22.54
CA PHE A 427 2.69 14.90 23.35
C PHE A 427 3.77 15.51 22.48
N SER A 428 4.17 16.74 22.78
CA SER A 428 5.42 17.34 22.34
C SER A 428 6.44 17.18 23.44
N LEU A 429 7.59 16.59 23.14
CA LEU A 429 8.70 16.34 24.02
C LEU A 429 9.92 17.08 23.47
N ASP A 430 10.21 18.29 23.98
CA ASP A 430 11.22 19.22 23.39
C ASP A 430 11.05 19.44 21.88
N GLY A 431 9.79 19.57 21.42
CA GLY A 431 9.46 19.74 20.01
C GLY A 431 9.28 18.44 19.23
N PHE A 432 9.71 17.29 19.74
CA PHE A 432 9.45 15.98 19.12
C PHE A 432 8.05 15.50 19.45
N GLU A 433 7.27 15.19 18.43
CA GLU A 433 5.91 14.72 18.62
C GLU A 433 5.86 13.19 18.78
N ALA A 434 5.14 12.77 19.79
CA ALA A 434 4.84 11.36 20.05
C ALA A 434 3.39 11.17 20.51
N CYS A 435 2.75 10.10 20.09
CA CYS A 435 1.39 9.79 20.51
C CYS A 435 1.35 8.58 21.44
N VAL A 436 0.43 8.63 22.39
CA VAL A 436 0.16 7.53 23.32
C VAL A 436 -0.34 6.32 22.53
N SER A 437 0.32 5.19 22.68
CA SER A 437 -0.06 3.91 22.08
C SER A 437 -0.64 2.90 23.05
N GLY A 438 -0.44 3.13 24.36
CA GLY A 438 -0.91 2.26 25.42
C GLY A 438 -0.17 2.51 26.73
N THR A 439 -0.26 1.56 27.64
CA THR A 439 0.45 1.53 28.91
C THR A 439 1.14 0.18 29.09
N SER A 440 2.11 0.11 29.99
CA SER A 440 2.69 -1.15 30.49
C SER A 440 2.81 -1.13 32.01
N ASP A 441 3.18 -2.27 32.58
CA ASP A 441 3.45 -2.45 34.01
C ASP A 441 2.27 -1.94 34.87
N GLY A 442 1.04 -2.36 34.54
CA GLY A 442 -0.17 -1.96 35.28
C GLY A 442 -0.51 -0.47 35.22
N GLY A 443 0.02 0.26 34.22
CA GLY A 443 -0.18 1.70 34.07
C GLY A 443 0.91 2.57 34.67
N SER A 444 1.97 1.98 35.25
CA SER A 444 3.10 2.73 35.77
C SER A 444 4.00 3.32 34.68
N ARG A 445 3.82 2.88 33.44
CA ARG A 445 4.51 3.41 32.24
C ARG A 445 3.56 3.73 31.12
N ILE A 446 3.80 4.83 30.47
CA ILE A 446 3.11 5.24 29.25
C ILE A 446 3.97 4.83 28.05
N LEU A 447 3.33 4.16 27.09
CA LEU A 447 3.94 3.79 25.82
C LEU A 447 3.56 4.82 24.78
N MET A 448 4.56 5.39 24.12
CA MET A 448 4.36 6.36 23.05
C MET A 448 5.05 5.91 21.76
N ARG A 449 4.58 6.44 20.63
CA ARG A 449 5.18 6.25 19.32
C ARG A 449 5.55 7.60 18.74
N SER A 450 6.70 7.69 18.12
CA SER A 450 7.07 8.88 17.35
C SER A 450 6.06 9.16 16.24
N LEU A 451 5.75 10.43 16.02
CA LEU A 451 4.96 10.90 14.88
C LEU A 451 5.84 11.36 13.71
N MET A 452 7.14 11.13 13.79
CA MET A 452 8.04 11.42 12.70
C MET A 452 7.67 10.60 11.45
N THR A 453 7.70 11.24 10.31
CA THR A 453 7.57 10.58 9.01
C THR A 453 8.88 10.76 8.25
N PRO A 454 9.55 9.67 7.85
CA PRO A 454 10.78 9.75 7.09
C PRO A 454 10.55 10.47 5.76
N ARG A 455 11.48 11.33 5.37
CA ARG A 455 11.45 12.07 4.12
C ARG A 455 12.70 11.70 3.31
N TYR A 456 12.47 11.17 2.13
CA TYR A 456 13.52 10.70 1.23
C TYR A 456 13.47 11.49 -0.07
N THR A 457 14.63 11.69 -0.69
CA THR A 457 14.73 12.20 -2.05
C THR A 457 14.21 11.16 -3.06
N ALA A 458 13.92 11.58 -4.27
CA ALA A 458 13.50 10.66 -5.34
C ALA A 458 14.54 9.57 -5.62
N GLU A 459 15.84 9.91 -5.54
CA GLU A 459 16.94 8.96 -5.71
C GLU A 459 16.98 7.93 -4.58
N GLN A 460 16.82 8.37 -3.33
CA GLN A 460 16.73 7.47 -2.19
C GLN A 460 15.51 6.53 -2.28
N ILE A 461 14.35 7.04 -2.71
CA ILE A 461 13.15 6.20 -2.93
C ILE A 461 13.42 5.15 -4.00
N ALA A 462 14.10 5.51 -5.09
CA ALA A 462 14.48 4.56 -6.13
C ALA A 462 15.44 3.50 -5.60
N TYR A 463 16.40 3.88 -4.77
CA TYR A 463 17.31 2.95 -4.13
C TYR A 463 16.60 2.01 -3.13
N ILE A 464 15.75 2.56 -2.27
CA ILE A 464 14.92 1.77 -1.33
C ILE A 464 14.04 0.77 -2.10
N LYS A 465 13.55 1.14 -3.29
CA LYS A 465 12.79 0.20 -4.13
C LYS A 465 13.61 -1.01 -4.58
N ASN A 466 14.91 -0.86 -4.80
CA ASN A 466 15.80 -2.01 -5.06
C ASN A 466 15.92 -2.90 -3.82
N LEU A 467 15.99 -2.31 -2.61
CA LEU A 467 15.96 -3.06 -1.36
C LEU A 467 14.62 -3.81 -1.18
N ASP A 468 13.48 -3.20 -1.52
CA ASP A 468 12.17 -3.86 -1.52
C ASP A 468 12.14 -5.10 -2.41
N ASN A 469 12.79 -5.05 -3.59
CA ASN A 469 12.84 -6.18 -4.51
C ASN A 469 13.62 -7.38 -3.93
N ILE A 470 14.62 -7.11 -3.09
CA ILE A 470 15.35 -8.16 -2.36
C ILE A 470 14.44 -8.78 -1.29
N SER A 471 13.75 -7.95 -0.52
CA SER A 471 12.77 -8.41 0.48
C SER A 471 11.73 -9.35 -0.15
N GLU A 472 11.22 -9.02 -1.34
CA GLU A 472 10.29 -9.88 -2.08
C GLU A 472 10.94 -11.21 -2.54
N LYS A 473 12.21 -11.20 -2.93
CA LYS A 473 12.95 -12.43 -3.26
C LYS A 473 13.16 -13.30 -2.02
N ARG A 474 13.49 -12.71 -0.87
CA ARG A 474 13.66 -13.44 0.41
C ARG A 474 12.35 -14.04 0.91
N LYS A 475 11.22 -13.39 0.72
CA LYS A 475 9.91 -14.00 1.02
C LYS A 475 9.66 -15.29 0.25
N LYS A 476 10.15 -15.36 -1.00
CA LYS A 476 10.02 -16.56 -1.85
C LYS A 476 11.13 -17.60 -1.59
N ASN A 477 12.30 -17.15 -1.25
CA ASN A 477 13.46 -17.98 -0.91
C ASN A 477 14.18 -17.40 0.32
N PRO A 478 13.89 -17.87 1.55
CA PRO A 478 14.51 -17.37 2.79
C PRO A 478 16.04 -17.50 2.84
N GLN A 479 16.63 -18.39 2.03
CA GLN A 479 18.08 -18.58 1.93
C GLN A 479 18.74 -17.64 0.90
N TYR A 480 17.98 -16.71 0.32
CA TYR A 480 18.53 -15.77 -0.66
C TYR A 480 19.50 -14.79 -0.01
N VAL A 481 20.76 -14.86 -0.39
CA VAL A 481 21.86 -14.01 0.08
C VAL A 481 22.25 -13.04 -1.05
N ILE A 482 22.61 -11.83 -0.69
CA ILE A 482 23.13 -10.81 -1.62
C ILE A 482 24.65 -10.88 -1.59
N ASP A 483 25.24 -10.90 -2.76
CA ASP A 483 26.68 -10.78 -2.95
C ASP A 483 27.06 -9.43 -3.60
N GLU A 484 28.37 -9.17 -3.71
CA GLU A 484 28.92 -7.93 -4.26
C GLU A 484 28.59 -7.72 -5.76
N THR A 485 28.14 -8.79 -6.45
CA THR A 485 27.81 -8.74 -7.89
C THR A 485 26.36 -8.34 -8.13
N PHE A 486 25.56 -8.16 -7.08
CA PHE A 486 24.15 -7.84 -7.22
C PHE A 486 23.94 -6.44 -7.82
N SER A 487 23.42 -6.38 -9.03
CA SER A 487 23.13 -5.11 -9.71
C SER A 487 22.05 -4.30 -8.98
N GLY A 488 22.29 -3.02 -8.77
CA GLY A 488 21.33 -2.09 -8.17
C GLY A 488 21.53 -1.81 -6.69
N ILE A 489 22.50 -2.50 -6.01
CA ILE A 489 22.93 -2.21 -4.64
C ILE A 489 24.44 -2.00 -4.66
N SER A 490 24.93 -1.02 -3.89
CA SER A 490 26.34 -0.80 -3.68
C SER A 490 26.63 -0.45 -2.22
N ARG A 491 27.82 -0.85 -1.74
CA ARG A 491 28.30 -0.50 -0.38
C ARG A 491 28.28 1.01 -0.15
N GLU A 492 28.74 1.79 -1.13
CA GLU A 492 28.78 3.24 -1.05
C GLU A 492 27.38 3.84 -0.82
N LYS A 493 26.37 3.41 -1.61
CA LYS A 493 24.99 3.86 -1.45
C LYS A 493 24.37 3.37 -0.15
N ASN A 494 24.73 2.15 0.30
CA ASN A 494 24.29 1.66 1.61
C ASN A 494 24.81 2.54 2.73
N VAL A 495 26.10 2.92 2.72
CA VAL A 495 26.72 3.77 3.73
C VAL A 495 26.10 5.17 3.72
N ALA A 496 25.85 5.74 2.54
CA ALA A 496 25.19 7.03 2.42
C ALA A 496 23.76 7.00 3.01
N LEU A 497 22.95 5.99 2.62
CA LEU A 497 21.60 5.82 3.15
C LEU A 497 21.60 5.58 4.66
N PHE A 498 22.54 4.77 5.17
CA PHE A 498 22.70 4.54 6.60
C PHE A 498 22.94 5.85 7.37
N ALA A 499 23.83 6.71 6.89
CA ALA A 499 24.11 8.01 7.50
C ALA A 499 22.84 8.89 7.57
N ASP A 500 22.05 8.91 6.50
CA ASP A 500 20.80 9.67 6.46
C ASP A 500 19.75 9.12 7.42
N LEU A 501 19.62 7.79 7.50
CA LEU A 501 18.73 7.14 8.46
C LEU A 501 19.13 7.42 9.90
N VAL A 502 20.43 7.41 10.22
CA VAL A 502 20.96 7.79 11.53
C VAL A 502 20.61 9.25 11.86
N ASN A 503 20.78 10.17 10.90
CA ASN A 503 20.40 11.57 11.09
C ASN A 503 18.89 11.72 11.36
N MET A 504 18.04 10.99 10.63
CA MET A 504 16.60 10.97 10.87
C MET A 504 16.26 10.45 12.27
N MET A 505 16.95 9.41 12.75
CA MET A 505 16.75 8.85 14.09
C MET A 505 17.19 9.85 15.17
N ASN A 506 18.33 10.49 15.00
CA ASN A 506 18.84 11.51 15.94
C ASN A 506 17.97 12.77 15.96
N GLY A 507 17.32 13.11 14.83
CA GLY A 507 16.32 14.17 14.73
C GLY A 507 14.92 13.76 15.24
N SER A 508 14.79 12.75 16.08
CA SER A 508 13.52 12.25 16.57
C SER A 508 13.51 12.07 18.11
N VAL A 509 12.35 11.75 18.66
CA VAL A 509 12.17 11.45 20.08
C VAL A 509 13.10 10.32 20.58
N TYR A 510 13.59 9.48 19.68
CA TYR A 510 14.48 8.35 20.02
C TYR A 510 15.90 8.79 20.44
N SER A 511 16.35 9.98 20.05
CA SER A 511 17.67 10.52 20.42
C SER A 511 17.86 10.66 21.94
N LYS A 512 16.78 10.87 22.68
CA LYS A 512 16.80 11.12 24.14
C LYS A 512 16.34 9.92 24.98
N GLN A 513 16.17 8.75 24.39
CA GLN A 513 15.72 7.56 25.11
C GLN A 513 16.90 6.82 25.75
N PRO A 514 17.00 6.80 27.10
CA PRO A 514 17.92 5.90 27.76
C PRO A 514 17.44 4.45 27.57
N GLY A 515 18.16 3.68 26.81
CA GLY A 515 17.86 2.26 26.55
C GLY A 515 17.34 1.93 25.14
N ALA A 516 16.92 2.91 24.34
CA ALA A 516 16.83 2.73 22.90
C ALA A 516 18.25 2.78 22.31
N LYS A 517 19.13 1.92 22.81
CA LYS A 517 20.44 1.69 22.23
C LYS A 517 20.21 0.99 20.88
N LEU A 518 19.87 1.79 19.88
CA LEU A 518 19.93 1.34 18.49
C LEU A 518 21.39 1.09 18.08
N GLY A 519 22.34 1.27 19.02
CA GLY A 519 23.75 1.13 18.74
C GLY A 519 24.27 2.21 17.79
N ILE A 520 23.70 3.43 17.81
CA ILE A 520 24.06 4.49 16.87
C ILE A 520 24.99 5.47 17.59
N SER A 521 26.24 5.08 17.71
CA SER A 521 27.36 5.95 18.13
C SER A 521 28.17 6.42 16.93
N ALA A 522 29.10 7.35 17.12
CA ALA A 522 30.03 7.78 16.08
C ALA A 522 30.84 6.63 15.47
N ASP A 523 31.07 5.56 16.25
CA ASP A 523 31.77 4.35 15.79
C ASP A 523 30.90 3.40 14.94
N ASP A 524 29.58 3.62 14.91
CA ASP A 524 28.67 2.70 14.25
C ASP A 524 28.74 2.80 12.73
N LYS A 525 29.13 3.97 12.18
CA LYS A 525 29.41 4.09 10.76
C LYS A 525 30.54 3.15 10.33
N LYS A 526 31.65 3.13 11.07
CA LYS A 526 32.77 2.22 10.77
C LYS A 526 32.38 0.75 10.89
N LYS A 527 31.57 0.43 11.91
CA LYS A 527 31.03 -0.94 12.06
C LYS A 527 30.14 -1.32 10.89
N PHE A 528 29.26 -0.42 10.46
CA PHE A 528 28.38 -0.64 9.31
C PHE A 528 29.18 -0.83 8.01
N GLU A 529 30.22 -0.01 7.79
CA GLU A 529 31.13 -0.14 6.64
C GLU A 529 31.84 -1.49 6.60
N GLY A 530 32.15 -2.07 7.77
CA GLY A 530 32.81 -3.38 7.90
C GLY A 530 31.88 -4.60 7.70
N LEU A 531 30.56 -4.40 7.62
CA LEU A 531 29.60 -5.49 7.41
C LEU A 531 29.65 -6.00 5.96
N THR A 532 29.25 -7.26 5.76
CA THR A 532 28.95 -7.75 4.41
C THR A 532 27.79 -6.98 3.79
N ILE A 533 27.70 -6.93 2.47
CA ILE A 533 26.62 -6.21 1.78
C ILE A 533 25.22 -6.74 2.19
N ASP A 534 25.15 -8.02 2.46
CA ASP A 534 23.93 -8.70 2.93
C ASP A 534 23.51 -8.24 4.33
N MET A 535 24.46 -8.13 5.25
CA MET A 535 24.21 -7.61 6.61
C MET A 535 23.90 -6.11 6.59
N GLN A 536 24.54 -5.34 5.70
CA GLN A 536 24.20 -3.92 5.49
C GLN A 536 22.74 -3.77 5.04
N TYR A 537 22.32 -4.62 4.09
CA TYR A 537 20.92 -4.65 3.65
C TYR A 537 19.97 -4.92 4.82
N GLU A 538 20.22 -5.92 5.65
CA GLU A 538 19.38 -6.24 6.81
C GLU A 538 19.26 -5.07 7.79
N CYS A 539 20.36 -4.39 8.08
CA CYS A 539 20.37 -3.21 8.93
C CYS A 539 19.50 -2.08 8.33
N LEU A 540 19.67 -1.79 7.04
CA LEU A 540 18.91 -0.74 6.36
C LEU A 540 17.41 -1.05 6.31
N GLU A 541 17.02 -2.29 5.97
CA GLU A 541 15.62 -2.72 5.96
C GLU A 541 14.97 -2.54 7.35
N ASN A 542 15.67 -2.96 8.39
CA ASN A 542 15.20 -2.79 9.76
C ASN A 542 15.05 -1.32 10.17
N MET A 543 16.01 -0.46 9.82
CA MET A 543 15.96 0.98 10.13
C MET A 543 14.82 1.68 9.39
N ILE A 544 14.65 1.40 8.09
CA ILE A 544 13.56 1.95 7.27
C ILE A 544 12.21 1.54 7.86
N LEU A 545 12.05 0.26 8.17
CA LEU A 545 10.82 -0.26 8.77
C LEU A 545 10.53 0.38 10.13
N TYR A 546 11.55 0.51 10.96
CA TYR A 546 11.45 1.15 12.28
C TYR A 546 10.99 2.60 12.17
N LEU A 547 11.64 3.39 11.33
CA LEU A 547 11.32 4.80 11.12
C LEU A 547 9.91 4.98 10.53
N LYS A 548 9.49 4.11 9.63
CA LYS A 548 8.16 4.19 9.01
C LYS A 548 7.05 3.82 9.98
N THR A 549 7.14 2.68 10.63
CA THR A 549 6.01 2.13 11.38
C THR A 549 6.01 2.55 12.82
N ASN A 550 7.16 2.89 13.38
CA ASN A 550 7.34 3.14 14.82
C ASN A 550 6.68 2.04 15.68
N ARG A 551 6.55 0.85 15.10
CA ARG A 551 5.84 -0.28 15.72
C ARG A 551 6.82 -1.27 16.31
N SER A 552 6.25 -2.15 17.10
CA SER A 552 6.79 -3.32 17.76
C SER A 552 7.43 -4.39 16.87
N GLY A 553 7.50 -4.22 15.55
CA GLY A 553 8.47 -4.95 14.77
C GLY A 553 9.84 -4.55 15.30
N ALA A 554 10.54 -5.51 15.86
CA ALA A 554 11.84 -5.26 16.40
C ALA A 554 12.78 -4.80 15.30
N CYS A 555 13.34 -3.60 15.43
CA CYS A 555 14.50 -3.22 14.67
C CYS A 555 15.68 -4.03 15.21
N ASN A 556 16.12 -5.04 14.48
CA ASN A 556 17.24 -5.90 14.88
C ASN A 556 18.55 -5.30 14.39
N MET A 557 19.33 -4.75 15.31
CA MET A 557 20.65 -4.18 15.04
C MET A 557 21.78 -5.06 15.59
N SER A 558 21.52 -6.34 15.83
CA SER A 558 22.51 -7.26 16.40
C SER A 558 23.77 -7.40 15.54
N ALA A 559 23.65 -7.29 14.23
CA ALA A 559 24.80 -7.27 13.31
C ALA A 559 25.80 -6.13 13.61
N MET A 560 25.34 -5.04 14.23
CA MET A 560 26.15 -3.90 14.65
C MET A 560 26.48 -3.91 16.15
N GLY A 561 26.20 -5.01 16.86
CA GLY A 561 26.34 -5.09 18.30
C GLY A 561 25.25 -4.38 19.09
N GLY A 562 24.16 -3.96 18.42
CA GLY A 562 22.98 -3.37 19.05
C GLY A 562 21.96 -4.43 19.49
N ASN A 563 20.93 -3.99 20.19
CA ASN A 563 19.84 -4.85 20.64
C ASN A 563 18.64 -4.74 19.69
N SER A 564 17.84 -5.81 19.65
CA SER A 564 16.48 -5.73 19.11
C SER A 564 15.63 -4.80 19.97
N THR A 565 15.02 -3.80 19.38
CA THR A 565 14.18 -2.83 20.11
C THR A 565 12.81 -2.66 19.46
N SER A 566 11.80 -2.47 20.31
CA SER A 566 10.48 -2.05 19.84
C SER A 566 10.46 -0.53 19.67
N GLY A 567 9.77 -0.02 18.65
CA GLY A 567 9.63 1.42 18.40
C GLY A 567 8.78 2.19 19.43
N ALA A 568 8.53 1.63 20.61
CA ALA A 568 7.78 2.32 21.66
C ALA A 568 8.72 3.07 22.59
N VAL A 569 8.47 4.36 22.74
CA VAL A 569 9.04 5.19 23.80
C VAL A 569 8.33 4.83 25.11
N ARG A 570 9.09 4.39 26.11
CA ARG A 570 8.54 3.99 27.43
C ARG A 570 8.89 5.05 28.45
N LEU A 571 7.91 5.83 28.88
CA LEU A 571 8.08 6.88 29.89
C LEU A 571 7.41 6.46 31.19
N SER A 572 7.96 6.90 32.34
CA SER A 572 7.30 6.77 33.65
C SER A 572 5.92 7.44 33.61
N ALA A 573 4.94 6.89 34.31
CA ALA A 573 3.68 7.59 34.53
C ALA A 573 3.87 8.88 35.34
N ASN A 574 4.89 8.94 36.19
CA ASN A 574 5.28 10.17 36.90
C ASN A 574 6.05 11.09 35.95
N ILE A 575 5.37 12.17 35.49
CA ILE A 575 5.93 13.18 34.58
C ILE A 575 7.08 13.95 35.23
N SER A 576 7.11 14.06 36.56
CA SER A 576 8.22 14.72 37.25
C SER A 576 9.58 14.07 36.91
N ASN A 577 9.59 12.78 36.63
CA ASN A 577 10.79 12.07 36.20
C ASN A 577 11.25 12.47 34.78
N TRP A 578 10.36 13.06 33.98
CA TRP A 578 10.70 13.46 32.62
C TRP A 578 11.61 14.70 32.57
N LYS A 579 11.64 15.51 33.64
CA LYS A 579 12.58 16.63 33.81
C LYS A 579 14.06 16.26 33.61
N LYS A 580 14.40 14.97 33.78
CA LYS A 580 15.76 14.48 33.55
C LYS A 580 16.16 14.48 32.08
N ASN A 581 15.17 14.35 31.19
CA ASN A 581 15.40 14.14 29.76
C ASN A 581 14.78 15.25 28.89
N TYR A 582 13.78 15.96 29.43
CA TYR A 582 13.01 16.96 28.67
C TYR A 582 12.89 18.26 29.45
N SER A 583 12.92 19.37 28.74
CA SER A 583 12.74 20.73 29.26
C SER A 583 11.37 21.32 28.94
N ASP A 584 10.72 20.83 27.87
CA ASP A 584 9.39 21.25 27.44
C ASP A 584 8.51 20.05 27.09
N VAL A 585 7.41 19.90 27.82
CA VAL A 585 6.43 18.80 27.65
C VAL A 585 5.04 19.41 27.52
N ARG A 586 4.38 19.18 26.40
CA ARG A 586 3.05 19.71 26.11
C ARG A 586 2.13 18.63 25.58
N ILE A 587 0.83 18.78 25.77
CA ILE A 587 -0.18 18.00 25.07
C ILE A 587 -0.67 18.82 23.87
N ILE A 588 -0.81 18.15 22.74
CA ILE A 588 -1.24 18.75 21.49
C ILE A 588 -2.61 18.20 21.09
N ASP A 589 -3.56 19.08 20.91
CA ASP A 589 -4.83 18.81 20.24
C ASP A 589 -4.76 19.31 18.81
N ARG A 590 -5.03 18.42 17.87
CA ARG A 590 -4.93 18.72 16.44
C ARG A 590 -6.18 18.31 15.71
N SER A 591 -6.64 19.15 14.79
CA SER A 591 -7.73 18.79 13.87
C SER A 591 -7.31 17.62 12.98
N SER A 592 -8.28 16.92 12.39
CA SER A 592 -8.01 15.79 11.48
C SER A 592 -7.22 16.21 10.23
N SER A 593 -7.38 17.47 9.78
CA SER A 593 -6.59 18.04 8.69
C SER A 593 -5.18 18.46 9.12
N GLY A 594 -4.90 18.58 10.43
CA GLY A 594 -3.66 19.10 10.96
C GLY A 594 -3.48 20.62 10.82
N LEU A 595 -4.49 21.33 10.28
CA LEU A 595 -4.42 22.77 10.04
C LEU A 595 -4.67 23.59 11.30
N PHE A 596 -5.44 23.06 12.24
CA PHE A 596 -5.75 23.69 13.51
C PHE A 596 -5.11 22.91 14.64
N GLU A 597 -4.39 23.62 15.48
CA GLU A 597 -3.65 23.02 16.59
C GLU A 597 -3.78 23.89 17.85
N HIS A 598 -3.99 23.23 18.98
CA HIS A 598 -3.92 23.84 20.30
C HIS A 598 -2.87 23.09 21.14
N ARG A 599 -1.98 23.81 21.80
CA ARG A 599 -0.94 23.26 22.69
C ARG A 599 -1.19 23.73 24.12
N THR A 600 -1.08 22.83 25.07
CA THR A 600 -1.07 23.21 26.49
C THR A 600 0.17 24.04 26.82
N GLY A 601 0.18 24.69 27.96
CA GLY A 601 1.41 25.16 28.58
C GLY A 601 2.37 24.01 28.85
N ASN A 602 3.64 24.34 29.16
CA ASN A 602 4.61 23.32 29.53
C ASN A 602 4.18 22.63 30.83
N LEU A 603 3.89 21.33 30.76
CA LEU A 603 3.43 20.53 31.91
C LEU A 603 4.46 20.49 33.04
N LEU A 604 5.74 20.63 32.74
CA LEU A 604 6.80 20.65 33.74
C LEU A 604 6.75 21.89 34.65
N ASN A 605 6.07 22.96 34.23
CA ASN A 605 5.85 24.14 35.05
C ASN A 605 4.73 23.95 36.10
N LEU A 606 4.01 22.84 36.03
CA LEU A 606 2.99 22.47 37.03
C LEU A 606 3.61 21.76 38.25
N ILE A 607 4.92 21.48 38.24
CA ILE A 607 5.65 20.72 39.24
C ILE A 607 6.39 21.64 40.19
#